data_d233278d8f33e11f622e6d2c3c589584
#
_entry.id   d233278d8f33e11f622e6d2c3c589584
#
_cell.length_a   1.000
_cell.length_b   1.000
_cell.length_c   1.000
_cell.angle_alpha   90.00
_cell.angle_beta   90.00
_cell.angle_gamma   90.00
#
_symmetry.space_group_name_H-M   'P 1'
#
loop_
_entity.id
_entity.type
_entity.pdbx_description
1 polymer ?
#
loop_
_entity_poly.entity_id
_entity_poly.type
_entity_poly.pdbx_seq_one_letter_code
_entity_poly.pdbx_strand_id
1 'polypeptide(L)'
;HAIPEGGPDSMPELVHDGAVIVGDAAGLVLNSGIHLEGTNMAVESGYHAGQAISDALENGRTDAAALASYETELRNSYVVQNLDHYGWFMDTAAAEQEFLFDDLPRALGQAGEEYFKMDDTPKEEHVSEAKQRILTATGGWFGAAKKAWKFRKMLS
;
A
#
# COMPACT_ATOMS: atom_id res chain seq x y z
N HIS A 1 7.05 -15.40 -9.10
CA HIS A 1 6.75 -15.45 -7.66
C HIS A 1 5.50 -14.62 -7.43
N ALA A 2 4.54 -15.12 -6.67
CA ALA A 2 3.41 -14.36 -6.18
C ALA A 2 3.78 -13.77 -4.82
N ILE A 3 3.45 -12.50 -4.61
CA ILE A 3 3.55 -11.85 -3.29
C ILE A 3 2.13 -11.86 -2.75
N PRO A 4 1.88 -12.30 -1.49
CA PRO A 4 0.55 -12.25 -0.92
C PRO A 4 0.09 -10.80 -0.83
N GLU A 5 -1.15 -10.55 -1.21
CA GLU A 5 -1.79 -9.26 -0.94
C GLU A 5 -2.15 -9.25 0.54
N GLY A 6 -1.58 -8.30 1.27
CA GLY A 6 -1.87 -8.05 2.67
C GLY A 6 -2.87 -6.90 2.82
N GLY A 7 -3.35 -6.74 4.03
CA GLY A 7 -4.24 -5.64 4.39
C GLY A 7 -5.05 -6.02 5.63
N PRO A 8 -5.69 -5.05 6.31
CA PRO A 8 -6.41 -5.31 7.55
C PRO A 8 -7.52 -6.35 7.38
N ASP A 9 -8.21 -6.34 6.23
CA ASP A 9 -9.33 -7.27 5.96
C ASP A 9 -8.88 -8.69 5.59
N SER A 10 -7.58 -8.90 5.31
CA SER A 10 -7.02 -10.21 4.97
C SER A 10 -6.25 -10.85 6.13
N MET A 11 -6.19 -10.19 7.29
CA MET A 11 -5.56 -10.76 8.48
C MET A 11 -6.38 -11.95 9.02
N PRO A 12 -5.75 -13.12 9.19
CA PRO A 12 -6.40 -14.26 9.82
C PRO A 12 -6.56 -14.04 11.34
N GLU A 13 -7.18 -14.99 12.04
CA GLU A 13 -7.05 -15.07 13.48
C GLU A 13 -5.58 -15.33 13.85
N LEU A 14 -4.98 -14.41 14.61
CA LEU A 14 -3.53 -14.40 14.84
C LEU A 14 -3.07 -15.30 15.99
N VAL A 15 -3.97 -15.63 16.90
CA VAL A 15 -3.64 -16.33 18.16
C VAL A 15 -4.50 -17.56 18.31
N HIS A 16 -3.85 -18.69 18.57
CA HIS A 16 -4.48 -19.98 18.81
C HIS A 16 -3.85 -20.67 20.03
N ASP A 17 -4.45 -21.73 20.54
CA ASP A 17 -3.83 -22.53 21.59
C ASP A 17 -2.50 -23.12 21.10
N GLY A 18 -1.42 -22.72 21.74
CA GLY A 18 -0.06 -23.16 21.42
C GLY A 18 0.56 -22.56 20.13
N ALA A 19 -0.10 -21.60 19.48
CA ALA A 19 0.42 -21.04 18.22
C ALA A 19 0.05 -19.56 18.03
N VAL A 20 0.93 -18.83 17.34
CA VAL A 20 0.65 -17.49 16.82
C VAL A 20 1.08 -17.39 15.35
N ILE A 21 0.40 -16.57 14.57
CA ILE A 21 0.69 -16.36 13.15
C ILE A 21 1.36 -14.98 13.00
N VAL A 22 2.50 -14.93 12.28
CA VAL A 22 3.34 -13.73 12.15
C VAL A 22 3.72 -13.45 10.69
N GLY A 23 4.17 -12.25 10.40
CA GLY A 23 4.73 -11.86 9.10
C GLY A 23 3.75 -12.01 7.95
N ASP A 24 4.24 -12.48 6.81
CA ASP A 24 3.46 -12.65 5.58
C ASP A 24 2.28 -13.61 5.76
N ALA A 25 2.42 -14.63 6.62
CA ALA A 25 1.35 -15.56 6.94
C ALA A 25 0.19 -14.88 7.69
N ALA A 26 0.47 -13.79 8.40
CA ALA A 26 -0.52 -12.94 9.06
C ALA A 26 -1.09 -11.85 8.14
N GLY A 27 -0.72 -11.82 6.86
CA GLY A 27 -1.14 -10.79 5.91
C GLY A 27 -0.45 -9.44 6.13
N LEU A 28 0.69 -9.41 6.84
CA LEU A 28 1.40 -8.19 7.19
C LEU A 28 2.33 -7.74 6.05
N VAL A 29 1.72 -7.42 4.92
CA VAL A 29 2.40 -6.88 3.73
C VAL A 29 1.69 -5.61 3.31
N LEU A 30 2.42 -4.52 3.25
CA LEU A 30 1.91 -3.22 2.82
C LEU A 30 2.33 -2.94 1.38
N ASN A 31 1.35 -2.62 0.54
CA ASN A 31 1.58 -2.04 -0.77
C ASN A 31 1.01 -0.61 -0.79
N SER A 32 1.90 0.38 -0.75
CA SER A 32 1.52 1.81 -0.81
C SER A 32 1.43 2.34 -2.25
N GLY A 33 1.64 1.47 -3.25
CA GLY A 33 1.70 1.83 -4.67
C GLY A 33 3.04 2.39 -5.14
N ILE A 34 3.87 2.86 -4.22
CA ILE A 34 5.22 3.39 -4.51
C ILE A 34 6.28 2.37 -4.10
N HIS A 35 6.06 1.70 -2.97
CA HIS A 35 6.95 0.64 -2.49
C HIS A 35 6.16 -0.45 -1.75
N LEU A 36 6.82 -1.59 -1.61
CA LEU A 36 6.31 -2.76 -0.94
C LEU A 36 7.08 -2.94 0.37
N GLU A 37 6.36 -3.06 1.48
CA GLU A 37 6.93 -3.34 2.80
C GLU A 37 6.38 -4.67 3.33
N GLY A 38 7.26 -5.53 3.81
CA GLY A 38 6.91 -6.81 4.43
C GLY A 38 7.94 -7.21 5.47
N THR A 39 9.24 -7.08 5.13
CA THR A 39 10.33 -7.54 6.00
C THR A 39 10.33 -6.84 7.37
N ASN A 40 10.19 -5.51 7.41
CA ASN A 40 10.10 -4.74 8.65
C ASN A 40 8.85 -5.11 9.46
N MET A 41 7.72 -5.32 8.79
CA MET A 41 6.47 -5.75 9.43
C MET A 41 6.57 -7.18 10.00
N ALA A 42 7.23 -8.08 9.25
CA ALA A 42 7.48 -9.44 9.71
C ALA A 42 8.38 -9.46 10.96
N VAL A 43 9.44 -8.64 10.98
CA VAL A 43 10.34 -8.52 12.13
C VAL A 43 9.62 -7.98 13.36
N GLU A 44 8.82 -6.93 13.21
CA GLU A 44 8.05 -6.34 14.31
C GLU A 44 7.03 -7.32 14.88
N SER A 45 6.26 -8.00 14.00
CA SER A 45 5.32 -9.01 14.45
C SER A 45 5.99 -10.17 15.16
N GLY A 46 7.16 -10.60 14.67
CA GLY A 46 7.99 -11.62 15.33
C GLY A 46 8.50 -11.19 16.70
N TYR A 47 8.84 -9.92 16.86
CA TYR A 47 9.26 -9.36 18.13
C TYR A 47 8.12 -9.40 19.18
N HIS A 48 6.94 -8.91 18.85
CA HIS A 48 5.78 -8.96 19.74
C HIS A 48 5.34 -10.39 20.06
N ALA A 49 5.37 -11.27 19.06
CA ALA A 49 5.09 -12.71 19.26
C ALA A 49 6.09 -13.36 20.23
N GLY A 50 7.39 -13.06 20.06
CA GLY A 50 8.44 -13.56 20.93
C GLY A 50 8.27 -13.15 22.39
N GLN A 51 7.87 -11.90 22.64
CA GLN A 51 7.57 -11.42 23.99
C GLN A 51 6.36 -12.15 24.60
N ALA A 52 5.24 -12.21 23.87
CA ALA A 52 4.04 -12.87 24.35
C ALA A 52 4.27 -14.37 24.65
N ILE A 53 5.05 -15.06 23.80
CA ILE A 53 5.41 -16.46 24.00
C ILE A 53 6.31 -16.62 25.24
N SER A 54 7.30 -15.75 25.43
CA SER A 54 8.18 -15.79 26.61
C SER A 54 7.37 -15.65 27.89
N ASP A 55 6.52 -14.64 27.96
CA ASP A 55 5.67 -14.38 29.13
C ASP A 55 4.70 -15.55 29.42
N ALA A 56 4.11 -16.12 28.38
CA ALA A 56 3.22 -17.27 28.50
C ALA A 56 3.93 -18.51 29.04
N LEU A 57 5.14 -18.80 28.54
CA LEU A 57 5.97 -19.92 28.98
C LEU A 57 6.46 -19.75 30.41
N GLU A 58 6.85 -18.55 30.83
CA GLU A 58 7.22 -18.26 32.22
C GLU A 58 6.07 -18.54 33.21
N ASN A 59 4.83 -18.33 32.75
CA ASN A 59 3.61 -18.61 33.52
C ASN A 59 3.11 -20.05 33.34
N GLY A 60 3.83 -20.90 32.60
CA GLY A 60 3.44 -22.31 32.36
C GLY A 60 2.16 -22.45 31.53
N ARG A 61 1.80 -21.46 30.70
CA ARG A 61 0.59 -21.42 29.89
C ARG A 61 0.93 -21.27 28.41
N THR A 62 0.11 -21.88 27.55
CA THR A 62 0.25 -21.78 26.09
C THR A 62 -1.11 -21.68 25.39
N ASP A 63 -2.16 -21.43 26.14
CA ASP A 63 -3.51 -21.23 25.59
C ASP A 63 -3.61 -19.84 24.92
N ALA A 64 -4.59 -19.66 24.04
CA ALA A 64 -4.81 -18.43 23.30
C ALA A 64 -4.94 -17.19 24.21
N ALA A 65 -5.54 -17.34 25.39
CA ALA A 65 -5.68 -16.23 26.34
C ALA A 65 -4.33 -15.77 26.92
N ALA A 66 -3.38 -16.70 27.11
CA ALA A 66 -2.03 -16.35 27.56
C ALA A 66 -1.20 -15.67 26.46
N LEU A 67 -1.49 -15.94 25.18
CA LEU A 67 -0.82 -15.38 24.02
C LEU A 67 -1.50 -14.11 23.46
N ALA A 68 -2.65 -13.69 24.02
CA ALA A 68 -3.46 -12.58 23.51
C ALA A 68 -2.75 -11.21 23.54
N SER A 69 -1.72 -11.04 24.36
CA SER A 69 -0.89 -9.82 24.37
C SER A 69 -0.22 -9.58 23.02
N TYR A 70 0.16 -10.62 22.29
CA TYR A 70 0.70 -10.49 20.94
C TYR A 70 -0.22 -9.69 19.99
N GLU A 71 -1.50 -10.10 19.92
CA GLU A 71 -2.45 -9.42 19.05
C GLU A 71 -2.69 -7.96 19.49
N THR A 72 -2.76 -7.72 20.80
CA THR A 72 -2.95 -6.39 21.36
C THR A 72 -1.79 -5.47 21.02
N GLU A 73 -0.56 -5.90 21.23
CA GLU A 73 0.63 -5.11 20.95
C GLU A 73 0.82 -4.88 19.44
N LEU A 74 0.60 -5.91 18.62
CA LEU A 74 0.67 -5.79 17.17
C LEU A 74 -0.35 -4.78 16.63
N ARG A 75 -1.59 -4.80 17.12
CA ARG A 75 -2.63 -3.84 16.71
C ARG A 75 -2.31 -2.41 17.10
N ASN A 76 -1.58 -2.21 18.19
CA ASN A 76 -1.12 -0.90 18.65
C ASN A 76 0.19 -0.46 17.98
N SER A 77 0.87 -1.34 17.25
CA SER A 77 2.13 -1.05 16.57
C SER A 77 1.90 -0.27 15.26
N TYR A 78 2.98 0.30 14.72
CA TYR A 78 2.97 0.96 13.42
C TYR A 78 2.54 0.02 12.27
N VAL A 79 2.70 -1.29 12.44
CA VAL A 79 2.38 -2.30 11.41
C VAL A 79 0.90 -2.22 11.03
N VAL A 80 0.01 -2.40 12.03
CA VAL A 80 -1.44 -2.36 11.76
C VAL A 80 -1.89 -0.93 11.44
N GLN A 81 -1.34 0.08 12.10
CA GLN A 81 -1.64 1.48 11.78
C GLN A 81 -1.33 1.83 10.32
N ASN A 82 -0.21 1.36 9.77
CA ASN A 82 0.14 1.56 8.37
C ASN A 82 -0.78 0.76 7.44
N LEU A 83 -1.11 -0.49 7.78
CA LEU A 83 -2.05 -1.28 6.99
C LEU A 83 -3.44 -0.62 6.93
N ASP A 84 -3.95 -0.12 8.05
CA ASP A 84 -5.22 0.61 8.11
C ASP A 84 -5.17 1.93 7.31
N HIS A 85 -4.05 2.65 7.41
CA HIS A 85 -3.90 3.93 6.70
C HIS A 85 -3.82 3.75 5.19
N TYR A 86 -3.11 2.75 4.69
CA TYR A 86 -2.85 2.54 3.26
C TYR A 86 -3.71 1.45 2.62
N GLY A 87 -4.48 0.67 3.37
CA GLY A 87 -5.31 -0.44 2.87
C GLY A 87 -6.25 -0.02 1.72
N TRP A 88 -6.77 1.21 1.76
CA TRP A 88 -7.61 1.78 0.70
C TRP A 88 -6.92 1.83 -0.68
N PHE A 89 -5.58 1.82 -0.72
CA PHE A 89 -4.83 1.95 -1.98
C PHE A 89 -5.05 0.76 -2.90
N MET A 90 -5.04 -0.46 -2.36
CA MET A 90 -5.21 -1.68 -3.16
C MET A 90 -6.56 -1.72 -3.86
N ASP A 91 -7.64 -1.40 -3.16
CA ASP A 91 -8.99 -1.33 -3.75
C ASP A 91 -9.07 -0.24 -4.81
N THR A 92 -8.47 0.93 -4.53
CA THR A 92 -8.44 2.04 -5.48
C THR A 92 -7.60 1.70 -6.72
N ALA A 93 -6.45 1.04 -6.53
CA ALA A 93 -5.58 0.62 -7.62
C ALA A 93 -6.25 -0.44 -8.50
N ALA A 94 -6.94 -1.40 -7.91
CA ALA A 94 -7.72 -2.40 -8.64
C ALA A 94 -8.84 -1.76 -9.46
N ALA A 95 -9.55 -0.79 -8.88
CA ALA A 95 -10.65 -0.07 -9.56
C ALA A 95 -10.15 0.89 -10.66
N GLU A 96 -8.91 1.37 -10.60
CA GLU A 96 -8.32 2.32 -11.55
C GLU A 96 -7.12 1.69 -12.30
N GLN A 97 -7.09 0.36 -12.43
CA GLN A 97 -5.96 -0.39 -12.98
C GLN A 97 -5.54 0.09 -14.38
N GLU A 98 -6.49 0.25 -15.29
CA GLU A 98 -6.23 0.70 -16.66
C GLU A 98 -5.60 2.11 -16.67
N PHE A 99 -6.15 3.01 -15.86
CA PHE A 99 -5.59 4.34 -15.73
C PHE A 99 -4.17 4.36 -15.17
N LEU A 100 -3.93 3.63 -14.07
CA LEU A 100 -2.64 3.67 -13.37
C LEU A 100 -1.51 2.99 -14.14
N PHE A 101 -1.81 1.88 -14.83
CA PHE A 101 -0.78 1.03 -15.43
C PHE A 101 -0.71 1.12 -16.96
N ASP A 102 -1.67 1.78 -17.62
CA ASP A 102 -1.67 1.99 -19.07
C ASP A 102 -1.82 3.47 -19.45
N ASP A 103 -2.95 4.11 -19.14
CA ASP A 103 -3.25 5.47 -19.62
C ASP A 103 -2.29 6.52 -19.10
N LEU A 104 -2.02 6.53 -17.78
CA LEU A 104 -1.17 7.53 -17.14
C LEU A 104 0.31 7.38 -17.56
N PRO A 105 0.94 6.19 -17.53
CA PRO A 105 2.32 6.03 -18.02
C PRO A 105 2.47 6.40 -19.50
N ARG A 106 1.51 6.02 -20.34
CA ARG A 106 1.50 6.38 -21.76
C ARG A 106 1.39 7.90 -21.95
N ALA A 107 0.49 8.54 -21.23
CA ALA A 107 0.31 9.99 -21.31
C ALA A 107 1.54 10.77 -20.82
N LEU A 108 2.17 10.29 -19.73
CA LEU A 108 3.41 10.88 -19.22
C LEU A 108 4.57 10.72 -20.22
N GLY A 109 4.70 9.54 -20.83
CA GLY A 109 5.68 9.31 -21.88
C GLY A 109 5.48 10.26 -23.08
N GLN A 110 4.27 10.34 -23.61
CA GLN A 110 3.92 11.22 -24.72
C GLN A 110 4.07 12.72 -24.39
N ALA A 111 3.72 13.10 -23.16
CA ALA A 111 3.91 14.47 -22.70
C ALA A 111 5.39 14.81 -22.53
N GLY A 112 6.21 13.85 -22.08
CA GLY A 112 7.66 13.98 -22.00
C GLY A 112 8.29 14.14 -23.39
N GLU A 113 7.93 13.30 -24.34
CA GLU A 113 8.39 13.41 -25.73
C GLU A 113 8.07 14.80 -26.29
N GLU A 114 6.86 15.28 -26.11
CA GLU A 114 6.45 16.61 -26.57
C GLU A 114 7.20 17.73 -25.85
N TYR A 115 7.35 17.63 -24.53
CA TYR A 115 8.05 18.63 -23.73
C TYR A 115 9.52 18.77 -24.12
N PHE A 116 10.22 17.67 -24.44
CA PHE A 116 11.63 17.67 -24.78
C PHE A 116 11.91 17.83 -26.28
N LYS A 117 10.88 17.91 -27.10
CA LYS A 117 11.01 18.12 -28.55
C LYS A 117 11.74 19.42 -28.86
N MET A 118 12.65 19.34 -29.81
CA MET A 118 13.45 20.48 -30.30
C MET A 118 13.22 20.64 -31.80
N ASP A 119 12.44 21.64 -32.17
CA ASP A 119 12.18 22.07 -33.53
C ASP A 119 11.95 23.60 -33.56
N ASP A 120 11.41 24.13 -34.62
CA ASP A 120 11.16 25.59 -34.84
C ASP A 120 9.87 26.06 -34.15
N THR A 121 9.16 25.17 -33.43
CA THR A 121 7.95 25.53 -32.71
C THR A 121 8.30 26.20 -31.36
N PRO A 122 7.60 27.29 -30.98
CA PRO A 122 7.82 27.92 -29.68
C PRO A 122 7.63 26.93 -28.50
N LYS A 123 8.53 27.01 -27.53
CA LYS A 123 8.50 26.11 -26.38
C LYS A 123 7.19 26.12 -25.62
N GLU A 124 6.48 27.24 -25.58
CA GLU A 124 5.17 27.37 -24.93
C GLU A 124 4.10 26.46 -25.57
N GLU A 125 4.17 26.27 -26.91
CA GLU A 125 3.26 25.36 -27.60
C GLU A 125 3.50 23.91 -27.18
N HIS A 126 4.77 23.46 -27.16
CA HIS A 126 5.13 22.13 -26.67
C HIS A 126 4.70 21.90 -25.22
N VAL A 127 4.87 22.89 -24.35
CA VAL A 127 4.39 22.82 -22.95
C VAL A 127 2.87 22.73 -22.89
N SER A 128 2.16 23.46 -23.74
CA SER A 128 0.70 23.43 -23.81
C SER A 128 0.18 22.07 -24.27
N GLU A 129 0.78 21.52 -25.33
CA GLU A 129 0.45 20.20 -25.87
C GLU A 129 0.74 19.08 -24.87
N ALA A 130 1.89 19.12 -24.21
CA ALA A 130 2.25 18.16 -23.16
C ALA A 130 1.22 18.14 -22.01
N LYS A 131 0.80 19.32 -21.55
CA LYS A 131 -0.28 19.44 -20.55
C LYS A 131 -1.60 18.86 -21.04
N GLN A 132 -1.94 19.14 -22.32
CA GLN A 132 -3.19 18.66 -22.91
C GLN A 132 -3.23 17.13 -23.01
N ARG A 133 -2.12 16.48 -23.32
CA ARG A 133 -2.02 15.00 -23.35
C ARG A 133 -2.33 14.40 -21.98
N ILE A 134 -1.75 14.95 -20.91
CA ILE A 134 -2.04 14.50 -19.54
C ILE A 134 -3.52 14.72 -19.17
N LEU A 135 -4.06 15.90 -19.51
CA LEU A 135 -5.47 16.21 -19.24
C LEU A 135 -6.42 15.28 -20.00
N THR A 136 -6.11 14.93 -21.23
CA THR A 136 -6.92 14.02 -22.04
C THR A 136 -6.94 12.61 -21.40
N ALA A 137 -5.79 12.09 -20.98
CA ALA A 137 -5.69 10.79 -20.33
C ALA A 137 -6.44 10.72 -18.99
N THR A 138 -6.57 11.86 -18.31
CA THR A 138 -7.35 11.92 -17.05
C THR A 138 -8.86 12.09 -17.28
N GLY A 139 -9.32 12.27 -18.50
CA GLY A 139 -10.72 12.59 -18.82
C GLY A 139 -11.06 14.08 -18.69
N GLY A 140 -10.09 14.96 -18.97
CA GLY A 140 -10.21 16.41 -18.86
C GLY A 140 -10.13 16.91 -17.42
N TRP A 141 -10.42 18.17 -17.19
CA TRP A 141 -10.34 18.80 -15.86
C TRP A 141 -11.22 18.11 -14.79
N PHE A 142 -12.42 17.69 -15.14
CA PHE A 142 -13.30 16.95 -14.21
C PHE A 142 -12.76 15.58 -13.87
N GLY A 143 -12.24 14.86 -14.86
CA GLY A 143 -11.61 13.56 -14.64
C GLY A 143 -10.35 13.69 -13.78
N ALA A 144 -9.51 14.68 -14.07
CA ALA A 144 -8.31 14.99 -13.28
C ALA A 144 -8.67 15.32 -11.81
N ALA A 145 -9.67 16.16 -11.57
CA ALA A 145 -10.13 16.49 -10.23
C ALA A 145 -10.68 15.26 -9.48
N LYS A 146 -11.46 14.41 -10.15
CA LYS A 146 -11.98 13.16 -9.58
C LYS A 146 -10.85 12.19 -9.21
N LYS A 147 -9.86 12.03 -10.09
CA LYS A 147 -8.67 11.18 -9.83
C LYS A 147 -7.83 11.75 -8.69
N ALA A 148 -7.54 13.06 -8.70
CA ALA A 148 -6.84 13.72 -7.60
C ALA A 148 -7.57 13.54 -6.25
N TRP A 149 -8.90 13.61 -6.24
CA TRP A 149 -9.69 13.33 -5.04
C TRP A 149 -9.57 11.88 -4.57
N LYS A 150 -9.60 10.90 -5.48
CA LYS A 150 -9.41 9.48 -5.14
C LYS A 150 -8.06 9.21 -4.49
N PHE A 151 -7.01 9.82 -5.05
CA PHE A 151 -5.62 9.60 -4.59
C PHE A 151 -5.13 10.61 -3.55
N ARG A 152 -5.99 11.52 -3.04
CA ARG A 152 -5.57 12.56 -2.08
C ARG A 152 -4.95 12.01 -0.80
N LYS A 153 -5.35 10.81 -0.36
CA LYS A 153 -4.81 10.16 0.84
C LYS A 153 -3.35 9.73 0.69
N MET A 154 -2.80 9.66 -0.52
CA MET A 154 -1.38 9.39 -0.73
C MET A 154 -0.49 10.57 -0.32
N LEU A 155 -1.06 11.77 -0.19
CA LEU A 155 -0.35 13.01 0.08
C LEU A 155 -0.60 13.51 1.53
N SER A 156 -1.36 12.78 2.32
CA SER A 156 -1.64 13.07 3.72
C SER A 156 -0.91 12.10 4.65
#